data_f10f3dd2dfbbeb24fe7d3a50e729a4b2
#
_entry.id   f10f3dd2dfbbeb24fe7d3a50e729a4b2
#
_cell.length_a   1.000
_cell.length_b   1.000
_cell.length_c   1.000
_cell.angle_alpha   90.00
_cell.angle_beta   90.00
_cell.angle_gamma   90.00
#
_symmetry.space_group_name_H-M   'P 1'
#
loop_
_entity.id
_entity.type
_entity.pdbx_description
1 polymer ?
#
loop_
_entity_poly.entity_id
_entity_poly.type
_entity_poly.pdbx_seq_one_letter_code
_entity_poly.pdbx_strand_id
1 'polypeptide(L)'
;MHIEQYYLACLSHASYMITDEKTKTAAVVDPQRDIDQYLAAAKAGGYTIKYVFLTHFHADFIAGHIELRDRVGATIHLGSRAQAEFDCVQMKDGDTIAFGDVKLKVLETPGHTPEGISILVYDLAASSTDPLAVLTGDTLFIGDVGRPDLLASIGVTADELADMLYDSITNKLVKLPDATLVYPAHGAGSMCGKALSKETVSTIGEQKKFNYA
;
A
#
# COMPACT_ATOMS: atom_id res chain seq x y z
N MET A 1 -16.26 8.22 -2.55
CA MET A 1 -15.27 7.49 -1.72
C MET A 1 -14.35 8.45 -0.99
N HIS A 2 -13.61 7.99 0.02
CA HIS A 2 -12.61 8.80 0.74
C HIS A 2 -11.38 7.94 1.06
N ILE A 3 -10.17 8.54 1.00
CA ILE A 3 -8.91 7.94 1.44
C ILE A 3 -8.42 8.77 2.63
N GLU A 4 -8.28 8.17 3.79
CA GLU A 4 -7.74 8.78 5.00
C GLU A 4 -6.36 8.20 5.30
N GLN A 5 -5.37 9.06 5.52
CA GLN A 5 -4.00 8.69 5.88
C GLN A 5 -3.81 8.80 7.40
N TYR A 6 -3.25 7.76 8.00
CA TYR A 6 -2.84 7.71 9.41
C TYR A 6 -1.31 7.66 9.47
N TYR A 7 -0.69 8.71 9.95
CA TYR A 7 0.77 8.83 9.97
C TYR A 7 1.34 8.64 11.38
N LEU A 8 2.21 7.64 11.55
CA LEU A 8 2.91 7.33 12.80
C LEU A 8 4.32 7.93 12.74
N ALA A 9 4.49 9.12 13.31
CA ALA A 9 5.70 9.92 13.17
C ALA A 9 6.99 9.24 13.69
N CYS A 10 6.91 8.45 14.76
CA CYS A 10 8.07 7.77 15.32
C CYS A 10 8.66 6.66 14.44
N LEU A 11 7.87 6.12 13.51
CA LEU A 11 8.30 5.14 12.51
C LEU A 11 8.31 5.72 11.09
N SER A 12 7.87 6.97 10.93
CA SER A 12 7.63 7.58 9.62
C SER A 12 6.73 6.74 8.72
N HIS A 13 5.81 5.97 9.35
CA HIS A 13 4.93 5.01 8.69
C HIS A 13 3.56 5.62 8.41
N ALA A 14 3.04 5.39 7.21
CA ALA A 14 1.71 5.77 6.78
C ALA A 14 0.86 4.53 6.49
N SER A 15 -0.32 4.47 7.09
CA SER A 15 -1.37 3.52 6.77
C SER A 15 -2.60 4.25 6.23
N TYR A 16 -3.50 3.53 5.61
CA TYR A 16 -4.61 4.13 4.89
C TYR A 16 -5.93 3.44 5.17
N MET A 17 -7.00 4.21 5.31
CA MET A 17 -8.36 3.70 5.33
C MET A 17 -9.12 4.23 4.11
N ILE A 18 -9.65 3.32 3.29
CA ILE A 18 -10.40 3.62 2.08
C ILE A 18 -11.86 3.27 2.34
N THR A 19 -12.75 4.26 2.19
CA THR A 19 -14.16 4.11 2.55
C THR A 19 -15.08 4.38 1.37
N ASP A 20 -16.20 3.65 1.33
CA ASP A 20 -17.29 3.86 0.39
C ASP A 20 -18.56 4.30 1.13
N GLU A 21 -19.11 5.44 0.73
CA GLU A 21 -20.32 6.02 1.35
C GLU A 21 -21.60 5.26 1.06
N LYS A 22 -21.70 4.60 -0.11
CA LYS A 22 -22.91 3.88 -0.53
C LYS A 22 -23.11 2.59 0.23
N THR A 23 -22.05 1.79 0.34
CA THR A 23 -22.10 0.47 0.99
C THR A 23 -21.69 0.51 2.45
N LYS A 24 -21.19 1.68 2.92
CA LYS A 24 -20.61 1.82 4.26
C LYS A 24 -19.54 0.75 4.54
N THR A 25 -18.75 0.43 3.52
CA THR A 25 -17.65 -0.54 3.60
C THR A 25 -16.32 0.19 3.61
N ALA A 26 -15.36 -0.35 4.37
CA ALA A 26 -14.00 0.15 4.46
C ALA A 26 -12.97 -0.95 4.19
N ALA A 27 -11.81 -0.54 3.63
CA ALA A 27 -10.58 -1.31 3.56
C ALA A 27 -9.48 -0.55 4.31
N VAL A 28 -8.61 -1.26 5.03
CA VAL A 28 -7.43 -0.69 5.70
C VAL A 28 -6.18 -1.27 5.04
N VAL A 29 -5.20 -0.43 4.74
CA VAL A 29 -3.93 -0.81 4.12
C VAL A 29 -2.79 -0.49 5.06
N ASP A 30 -1.92 -1.47 5.28
CA ASP A 30 -0.75 -1.42 6.16
C ASP A 30 -1.07 -0.90 7.58
N PRO A 31 -2.05 -1.51 8.28
CA PRO A 31 -2.52 -1.02 9.57
C PRO A 31 -1.40 -1.00 10.61
N GLN A 32 -1.33 0.10 11.35
CA GLN A 32 -0.49 0.21 12.55
C GLN A 32 -0.93 -0.83 13.61
N ARG A 33 -0.03 -1.16 14.54
CA ARG A 33 -0.30 -2.12 15.61
C ARG A 33 -1.52 -1.73 16.45
N ASP A 34 -1.66 -0.45 16.78
CA ASP A 34 -2.86 0.08 17.44
C ASP A 34 -3.96 0.32 16.40
N ILE A 35 -4.94 -0.58 16.39
CA ILE A 35 -6.06 -0.53 15.46
C ILE A 35 -7.25 0.31 15.98
N ASP A 36 -7.23 0.80 17.19
CA ASP A 36 -8.39 1.50 17.79
C ASP A 36 -8.72 2.79 17.03
N GLN A 37 -7.74 3.44 16.41
CA GLN A 37 -7.95 4.59 15.53
C GLN A 37 -8.85 4.26 14.33
N TYR A 38 -8.64 3.11 13.66
CA TYR A 38 -9.46 2.68 12.52
C TYR A 38 -10.86 2.28 12.97
N LEU A 39 -10.96 1.61 14.11
CA LEU A 39 -12.27 1.23 14.70
C LEU A 39 -13.07 2.45 15.11
N ALA A 40 -12.42 3.47 15.69
CA ALA A 40 -13.07 4.74 16.04
C ALA A 40 -13.55 5.48 14.78
N ALA A 41 -12.73 5.59 13.74
CA ALA A 41 -13.11 6.22 12.48
C ALA A 41 -14.25 5.45 11.79
N ALA A 42 -14.16 4.12 11.73
CA ALA A 42 -15.24 3.28 11.18
C ALA A 42 -16.55 3.47 11.92
N LYS A 43 -16.51 3.48 13.26
CA LYS A 43 -17.68 3.72 14.09
C LYS A 43 -18.30 5.10 13.86
N ALA A 44 -17.46 6.15 13.79
CA ALA A 44 -17.91 7.52 13.58
C ALA A 44 -18.59 7.70 12.21
N GLY A 45 -18.05 7.07 11.14
CA GLY A 45 -18.59 7.12 9.78
C GLY A 45 -19.68 6.07 9.49
N GLY A 46 -19.96 5.15 10.44
CA GLY A 46 -20.88 4.02 10.25
C GLY A 46 -20.37 2.98 9.25
N TYR A 47 -19.04 2.85 9.11
CA TYR A 47 -18.43 1.89 8.20
C TYR A 47 -18.18 0.53 8.84
N THR A 48 -18.19 -0.51 8.01
CA THR A 48 -17.73 -1.85 8.34
C THR A 48 -16.38 -2.09 7.67
N ILE A 49 -15.32 -2.33 8.44
CA ILE A 49 -14.02 -2.71 7.92
C ILE A 49 -14.11 -4.18 7.49
N LYS A 50 -14.13 -4.43 6.18
CA LYS A 50 -14.23 -5.80 5.62
C LYS A 50 -12.91 -6.32 5.09
N TYR A 51 -12.00 -5.44 4.68
CA TYR A 51 -10.77 -5.80 4.01
C TYR A 51 -9.58 -5.17 4.71
N VAL A 52 -8.53 -5.94 4.88
CA VAL A 52 -7.23 -5.43 5.30
C VAL A 52 -6.17 -5.93 4.32
N PHE A 53 -5.30 -5.03 3.90
CA PHE A 53 -4.19 -5.34 3.01
C PHE A 53 -2.87 -5.07 3.70
N LEU A 54 -1.88 -5.91 3.45
CA LEU A 54 -0.48 -5.57 3.62
C LEU A 54 0.15 -5.46 2.24
N THR A 55 0.82 -4.33 2.00
CA THR A 55 1.58 -4.15 0.75
C THR A 55 2.78 -5.08 0.69
N HIS A 56 3.37 -5.38 1.84
CA HIS A 56 4.48 -6.31 2.03
C HIS A 56 4.58 -6.73 3.51
N PHE A 57 5.46 -7.65 3.85
CA PHE A 57 5.80 -7.95 5.24
C PHE A 57 6.75 -6.87 5.77
N HIS A 58 6.23 -6.02 6.65
CA HIS A 58 7.00 -4.95 7.28
C HIS A 58 8.04 -5.51 8.23
N ALA A 59 9.30 -5.08 8.10
CA ALA A 59 10.40 -5.50 8.96
C ALA A 59 10.57 -4.60 10.19
N ASP A 60 10.04 -3.39 10.16
CA ASP A 60 10.26 -2.32 11.13
C ASP A 60 9.14 -2.18 12.17
N PHE A 61 7.95 -2.77 11.94
CA PHE A 61 6.86 -2.80 12.91
C PHE A 61 5.97 -4.02 12.77
N ILE A 62 5.19 -4.29 13.82
CA ILE A 62 4.15 -5.34 13.82
C ILE A 62 2.85 -4.71 13.35
N ALA A 63 2.36 -5.11 12.17
CA ALA A 63 1.11 -4.62 11.62
C ALA A 63 -0.13 -5.19 12.34
N GLY A 64 -1.20 -4.38 12.41
CA GLY A 64 -2.45 -4.71 13.12
C GLY A 64 -3.46 -5.55 12.34
N HIS A 65 -3.03 -6.24 11.28
CA HIS A 65 -3.91 -7.01 10.40
C HIS A 65 -4.59 -8.19 11.11
N ILE A 66 -3.87 -8.87 12.01
CA ILE A 66 -4.42 -9.98 12.81
C ILE A 66 -5.50 -9.46 13.76
N GLU A 67 -5.25 -8.33 14.41
CA GLU A 67 -6.21 -7.68 15.31
C GLU A 67 -7.48 -7.23 14.58
N LEU A 68 -7.34 -6.71 13.36
CA LEU A 68 -8.51 -6.35 12.54
C LEU A 68 -9.31 -7.58 12.13
N ARG A 69 -8.64 -8.68 11.73
CA ARG A 69 -9.32 -9.95 11.49
C ARG A 69 -10.07 -10.43 12.73
N ASP A 70 -9.41 -10.47 13.88
CA ASP A 70 -9.96 -11.10 15.10
C ASP A 70 -11.06 -10.25 15.76
N ARG A 71 -10.97 -8.90 15.67
CA ARG A 71 -11.94 -8.00 16.32
C ARG A 71 -13.15 -7.67 15.47
N VAL A 72 -12.99 -7.59 14.14
CA VAL A 72 -14.10 -7.16 13.26
C VAL A 72 -14.35 -8.12 12.09
N GLY A 73 -13.64 -9.24 11.99
CA GLY A 73 -13.81 -10.22 10.94
C GLY A 73 -13.31 -9.77 9.56
N ALA A 74 -12.37 -8.82 9.53
CA ALA A 74 -11.80 -8.35 8.27
C ALA A 74 -10.99 -9.46 7.59
N THR A 75 -11.11 -9.59 6.26
CA THR A 75 -10.32 -10.54 5.48
C THR A 75 -8.96 -9.95 5.17
N ILE A 76 -7.89 -10.71 5.43
CA ILE A 76 -6.51 -10.30 5.16
C ILE A 76 -6.15 -10.62 3.71
N HIS A 77 -5.55 -9.66 3.01
CA HIS A 77 -5.10 -9.77 1.63
C HIS A 77 -3.61 -9.46 1.52
N LEU A 78 -2.88 -10.31 0.80
CA LEU A 78 -1.44 -10.23 0.56
C LEU A 78 -1.12 -10.46 -0.91
N GLY A 79 0.06 -10.06 -1.35
CA GLY A 79 0.58 -10.43 -2.66
C GLY A 79 0.69 -11.95 -2.82
N SER A 80 0.57 -12.46 -4.05
CA SER A 80 0.52 -13.90 -4.34
C SER A 80 1.78 -14.67 -3.93
N ARG A 81 2.90 -13.98 -3.77
CA ARG A 81 4.18 -14.57 -3.35
C ARG A 81 4.38 -14.58 -1.82
N ALA A 82 3.45 -13.99 -1.07
CA ALA A 82 3.54 -13.96 0.38
C ALA A 82 3.38 -15.37 0.97
N GLN A 83 4.25 -15.73 1.91
CA GLN A 83 4.17 -16.98 2.66
C GLN A 83 3.79 -16.63 4.11
N ALA A 84 2.51 -16.76 4.44
CA ALA A 84 1.97 -16.45 5.76
C ALA A 84 1.55 -17.72 6.49
N GLU A 85 1.75 -17.74 7.81
CA GLU A 85 1.29 -18.83 8.69
C GLU A 85 -0.15 -18.61 9.21
N PHE A 86 -0.86 -17.64 8.66
CA PHE A 86 -2.25 -17.30 8.98
C PHE A 86 -3.11 -17.26 7.71
N ASP A 87 -4.41 -17.42 7.88
CA ASP A 87 -5.36 -17.40 6.77
C ASP A 87 -5.38 -16.03 6.12
N CYS A 88 -5.15 -15.99 4.81
CA CYS A 88 -5.19 -14.80 3.98
C CYS A 88 -5.63 -15.14 2.55
N VAL A 89 -6.11 -14.13 1.84
CA VAL A 89 -6.37 -14.18 0.41
C VAL A 89 -5.13 -13.70 -0.33
N GLN A 90 -4.54 -14.56 -1.13
CA GLN A 90 -3.43 -14.20 -2.00
C GLN A 90 -3.94 -13.52 -3.27
N MET A 91 -3.43 -12.32 -3.55
CA MET A 91 -3.82 -11.48 -4.68
C MET A 91 -2.71 -11.48 -5.74
N LYS A 92 -3.07 -11.79 -6.97
CA LYS A 92 -2.17 -11.74 -8.14
C LYS A 92 -2.23 -10.39 -8.83
N ASP A 93 -1.28 -10.15 -9.71
CA ASP A 93 -1.28 -8.98 -10.59
C ASP A 93 -2.60 -8.86 -11.36
N GLY A 94 -3.25 -7.72 -11.23
CA GLY A 94 -4.53 -7.47 -11.89
C GLY A 94 -5.78 -7.87 -11.12
N ASP A 95 -5.69 -8.63 -10.03
CA ASP A 95 -6.83 -8.98 -9.18
C ASP A 95 -7.48 -7.74 -8.59
N THR A 96 -8.80 -7.81 -8.43
CA THR A 96 -9.61 -6.67 -7.98
C THR A 96 -10.56 -7.01 -6.86
N ILE A 97 -10.80 -6.04 -5.98
CA ILE A 97 -11.90 -6.04 -5.01
C ILE A 97 -12.71 -4.76 -5.25
N ALA A 98 -14.02 -4.87 -5.29
CA ALA A 98 -14.91 -3.73 -5.46
C ALA A 98 -16.00 -3.70 -4.37
N PHE A 99 -16.27 -2.50 -3.86
CA PHE A 99 -17.37 -2.24 -2.94
C PHE A 99 -17.93 -0.82 -3.16
N GLY A 100 -19.19 -0.76 -3.56
CA GLY A 100 -19.83 0.50 -3.95
C GLY A 100 -19.11 1.18 -5.12
N ASP A 101 -18.67 2.40 -4.91
CA ASP A 101 -17.92 3.19 -5.90
C ASP A 101 -16.39 3.00 -5.79
N VAL A 102 -15.92 2.14 -4.90
CA VAL A 102 -14.50 1.83 -4.74
C VAL A 102 -14.15 0.56 -5.50
N LYS A 103 -13.08 0.62 -6.30
CA LYS A 103 -12.40 -0.56 -6.85
C LYS A 103 -10.92 -0.49 -6.48
N LEU A 104 -10.44 -1.52 -5.83
CA LEU A 104 -9.03 -1.75 -5.54
C LEU A 104 -8.50 -2.76 -6.54
N LYS A 105 -7.36 -2.46 -7.18
CA LYS A 105 -6.68 -3.37 -8.10
C LYS A 105 -5.23 -3.55 -7.69
N VAL A 106 -4.81 -4.80 -7.56
CA VAL A 106 -3.45 -5.16 -7.17
C VAL A 106 -2.52 -5.09 -8.37
N LEU A 107 -1.34 -4.51 -8.18
CA LEU A 107 -0.16 -4.65 -9.01
C LEU A 107 0.91 -5.36 -8.19
N GLU A 108 1.45 -6.48 -8.67
CA GLU A 108 2.66 -7.05 -8.08
C GLU A 108 3.83 -6.11 -8.38
N THR A 109 4.44 -5.56 -7.35
CA THR A 109 5.58 -4.63 -7.43
C THR A 109 6.72 -5.10 -6.53
N PRO A 110 7.29 -6.29 -6.81
CA PRO A 110 8.42 -6.80 -6.06
C PRO A 110 9.65 -5.92 -6.22
N GLY A 111 10.56 -6.02 -5.23
CA GLY A 111 11.87 -5.35 -5.28
C GLY A 111 12.35 -4.91 -3.91
N HIS A 112 11.54 -4.16 -3.14
CA HIS A 112 11.82 -3.95 -1.71
C HIS A 112 11.69 -5.29 -0.96
N THR A 113 10.60 -6.01 -1.24
CA THR A 113 10.40 -7.40 -0.86
C THR A 113 9.92 -8.22 -2.07
N PRO A 114 10.10 -9.57 -2.08
CA PRO A 114 9.68 -10.41 -3.21
C PRO A 114 8.16 -10.47 -3.41
N GLU A 115 7.38 -10.33 -2.32
CA GLU A 115 5.92 -10.42 -2.31
C GLU A 115 5.23 -9.05 -2.43
N GLY A 116 6.01 -7.96 -2.55
CA GLY A 116 5.53 -6.59 -2.55
C GLY A 116 4.46 -6.33 -3.59
N ILE A 117 3.40 -5.61 -3.18
CA ILE A 117 2.32 -5.16 -4.05
C ILE A 117 2.08 -3.66 -3.91
N SER A 118 1.57 -3.05 -4.97
CA SER A 118 0.95 -1.73 -4.94
C SER A 118 -0.55 -1.87 -5.19
N ILE A 119 -1.36 -0.97 -4.65
CA ILE A 119 -2.82 -1.04 -4.75
C ILE A 119 -3.32 0.21 -5.49
N LEU A 120 -3.86 0.02 -6.68
CA LEU A 120 -4.57 1.08 -7.41
C LEU A 120 -5.95 1.28 -6.80
N VAL A 121 -6.30 2.51 -6.53
CA VAL A 121 -7.60 2.91 -6.00
C VAL A 121 -8.37 3.68 -7.06
N TYR A 122 -9.53 3.17 -7.44
CA TYR A 122 -10.43 3.82 -8.39
C TYR A 122 -11.65 4.37 -7.66
N ASP A 123 -12.00 5.60 -7.97
CA ASP A 123 -13.33 6.16 -7.68
C ASP A 123 -14.21 5.93 -8.90
N LEU A 124 -15.03 4.90 -8.87
CA LEU A 124 -15.89 4.52 -10.00
C LEU A 124 -16.99 5.55 -10.31
N ALA A 125 -17.27 6.45 -9.36
CA ALA A 125 -18.17 7.58 -9.63
C ALA A 125 -17.50 8.65 -10.49
N ALA A 126 -16.17 8.77 -10.45
CA ALA A 126 -15.39 9.73 -11.23
C ALA A 126 -14.82 9.12 -12.51
N SER A 127 -14.17 7.96 -12.42
CA SER A 127 -13.55 7.25 -13.56
C SER A 127 -13.49 5.75 -13.31
N SER A 128 -13.83 4.96 -14.34
CA SER A 128 -13.66 3.51 -14.31
C SER A 128 -12.31 3.05 -14.91
N THR A 129 -11.62 3.93 -15.63
CA THR A 129 -10.40 3.63 -16.38
C THR A 129 -9.13 4.13 -15.70
N ASP A 130 -9.20 5.33 -15.12
CA ASP A 130 -8.03 5.99 -14.54
C ASP A 130 -8.07 5.87 -13.01
N PRO A 131 -7.01 5.34 -12.39
CA PRO A 131 -6.94 5.28 -10.94
C PRO A 131 -6.81 6.69 -10.35
N LEU A 132 -7.56 6.96 -9.28
CA LEU A 132 -7.42 8.17 -8.48
C LEU A 132 -6.06 8.19 -7.78
N ALA A 133 -5.66 7.04 -7.24
CA ALA A 133 -4.46 6.91 -6.42
C ALA A 133 -3.80 5.54 -6.59
N VAL A 134 -2.54 5.46 -6.20
CA VAL A 134 -1.79 4.22 -5.99
C VAL A 134 -1.15 4.26 -4.61
N LEU A 135 -1.41 3.22 -3.80
CA LEU A 135 -0.72 2.96 -2.54
C LEU A 135 0.47 2.06 -2.88
N THR A 136 1.67 2.62 -2.79
CA THR A 136 2.87 2.00 -3.35
C THR A 136 3.66 1.13 -2.37
N GLY A 137 3.19 1.06 -1.10
CA GLY A 137 4.00 0.42 -0.07
C GLY A 137 5.39 1.04 -0.01
N ASP A 138 6.39 0.17 0.00
CA ASP A 138 7.80 0.56 -0.03
C ASP A 138 8.45 0.36 -1.41
N THR A 139 7.66 0.32 -2.49
CA THR A 139 8.18 0.26 -3.86
C THR A 139 8.60 1.64 -4.36
N LEU A 140 7.70 2.63 -4.30
CA LEU A 140 7.94 4.00 -4.73
C LEU A 140 7.60 4.95 -3.58
N PHE A 141 8.59 5.73 -3.15
CA PHE A 141 8.44 6.82 -2.19
C PHE A 141 8.35 8.18 -2.91
N ILE A 142 8.12 9.23 -2.13
CA ILE A 142 8.18 10.59 -2.65
C ILE A 142 9.65 11.03 -2.66
N GLY A 143 10.21 11.14 -3.86
CA GLY A 143 11.61 11.51 -4.11
C GLY A 143 12.61 10.35 -4.04
N ASP A 144 12.17 9.13 -3.74
CA ASP A 144 13.04 7.95 -3.59
C ASP A 144 12.30 6.66 -3.97
N VAL A 145 12.99 5.53 -3.88
CA VAL A 145 12.45 4.17 -4.02
C VAL A 145 12.88 3.31 -2.84
N GLY A 146 12.17 2.20 -2.62
CA GLY A 146 12.53 1.24 -1.58
C GLY A 146 13.91 0.63 -1.79
N ARG A 147 14.62 0.35 -0.70
CA ARG A 147 15.91 -0.32 -0.76
C ARG A 147 15.74 -1.82 -1.07
N PRO A 148 16.54 -2.40 -1.98
CA PRO A 148 16.38 -3.81 -2.38
C PRO A 148 17.23 -4.79 -1.59
N ASP A 149 17.93 -4.36 -0.53
CA ASP A 149 18.97 -5.15 0.14
C ASP A 149 18.56 -5.78 1.48
N LEU A 150 17.35 -5.50 1.98
CA LEU A 150 16.90 -5.96 3.31
C LEU A 150 16.78 -7.49 3.42
N LEU A 151 16.40 -8.18 2.35
CA LEU A 151 16.15 -9.62 2.34
C LEU A 151 17.29 -10.45 1.71
N ALA A 152 18.44 -9.85 1.47
CA ALA A 152 19.60 -10.56 0.90
C ALA A 152 20.07 -11.75 1.77
N SER A 153 19.71 -11.76 3.06
CA SER A 153 20.04 -12.84 3.99
C SER A 153 19.16 -14.09 3.90
N ILE A 154 18.01 -14.04 3.19
CA ILE A 154 17.04 -15.13 3.15
C ILE A 154 16.91 -15.79 1.76
N GLY A 155 17.94 -15.68 0.93
CA GLY A 155 18.06 -16.44 -0.31
C GLY A 155 17.63 -15.70 -1.59
N VAL A 156 17.28 -14.40 -1.50
CA VAL A 156 17.10 -13.53 -2.67
C VAL A 156 18.22 -12.49 -2.63
N THR A 157 18.99 -12.36 -3.71
CA THR A 157 20.10 -11.41 -3.76
C THR A 157 19.61 -9.97 -3.88
N ALA A 158 20.45 -9.01 -3.43
CA ALA A 158 20.14 -7.59 -3.60
C ALA A 158 20.03 -7.19 -5.08
N ASP A 159 20.83 -7.80 -5.95
CA ASP A 159 20.80 -7.54 -7.40
C ASP A 159 19.48 -8.03 -8.01
N GLU A 160 19.00 -9.23 -7.66
CA GLU A 160 17.70 -9.74 -8.10
C GLU A 160 16.54 -8.84 -7.64
N LEU A 161 16.58 -8.37 -6.38
CA LEU A 161 15.56 -7.45 -5.87
C LEU A 161 15.64 -6.08 -6.55
N ALA A 162 16.85 -5.59 -6.86
CA ALA A 162 17.03 -4.33 -7.59
C ALA A 162 16.47 -4.41 -9.01
N ASP A 163 16.69 -5.51 -9.72
CA ASP A 163 16.12 -5.76 -11.05
C ASP A 163 14.58 -5.80 -10.98
N MET A 164 14.01 -6.50 -9.99
CA MET A 164 12.57 -6.55 -9.78
C MET A 164 12.00 -5.15 -9.47
N LEU A 165 12.70 -4.36 -8.65
CA LEU A 165 12.29 -3.00 -8.29
C LEU A 165 12.29 -2.10 -9.52
N TYR A 166 13.36 -2.17 -10.32
CA TYR A 166 13.47 -1.42 -11.57
C TYR A 166 12.29 -1.75 -12.51
N ASP A 167 11.99 -3.04 -12.70
CA ASP A 167 10.86 -3.47 -13.53
C ASP A 167 9.51 -3.01 -12.97
N SER A 168 9.32 -3.10 -11.65
CA SER A 168 8.10 -2.65 -10.98
C SER A 168 7.84 -1.16 -11.19
N ILE A 169 8.88 -0.36 -11.10
CA ILE A 169 8.78 1.10 -11.29
C ILE A 169 8.60 1.43 -12.78
N THR A 170 9.51 0.95 -13.66
CA THR A 170 9.58 1.37 -15.06
C THR A 170 8.45 0.80 -15.91
N ASN A 171 8.03 -0.43 -15.64
CA ASN A 171 7.04 -1.14 -16.45
C ASN A 171 5.61 -1.06 -15.91
N LYS A 172 5.43 -0.68 -14.62
CA LYS A 172 4.09 -0.59 -13.99
C LYS A 172 3.79 0.80 -13.47
N LEU A 173 4.53 1.30 -12.46
CA LEU A 173 4.15 2.51 -11.76
C LEU A 173 4.26 3.77 -12.62
N VAL A 174 5.37 3.97 -13.34
CA VAL A 174 5.53 5.15 -14.22
C VAL A 174 4.67 5.11 -15.49
N LYS A 175 3.97 3.97 -15.77
CA LYS A 175 2.97 3.89 -16.86
C LYS A 175 1.60 4.42 -16.45
N LEU A 176 1.38 4.65 -15.17
CA LEU A 176 0.13 5.22 -14.67
C LEU A 176 -0.03 6.67 -15.14
N PRO A 177 -1.27 7.18 -15.22
CA PRO A 177 -1.53 8.58 -15.56
C PRO A 177 -0.80 9.52 -14.60
N ASP A 178 -0.28 10.63 -15.13
CA ASP A 178 0.51 11.60 -14.35
C ASP A 178 -0.27 12.20 -13.17
N ALA A 179 -1.60 12.28 -13.27
CA ALA A 179 -2.47 12.79 -12.22
C ALA A 179 -2.72 11.79 -11.08
N THR A 180 -2.33 10.50 -11.23
CA THR A 180 -2.53 9.49 -10.18
C THR A 180 -1.76 9.89 -8.93
N LEU A 181 -2.46 9.99 -7.79
CA LEU A 181 -1.87 10.30 -6.49
C LEU A 181 -0.99 9.13 -6.01
N VAL A 182 0.15 9.44 -5.44
CA VAL A 182 1.09 8.47 -4.86
C VAL A 182 1.02 8.55 -3.34
N TYR A 183 0.70 7.43 -2.71
CA TYR A 183 0.62 7.25 -1.26
C TYR A 183 1.56 6.13 -0.82
N PRO A 184 2.79 6.44 -0.38
CA PRO A 184 3.76 5.45 0.09
C PRO A 184 3.49 4.99 1.52
N ALA A 185 4.04 3.82 1.92
CA ALA A 185 3.93 3.36 3.31
C ALA A 185 4.90 4.09 4.26
N HIS A 186 5.94 4.74 3.75
CA HIS A 186 6.88 5.50 4.57
C HIS A 186 7.19 6.89 4.01
N GLY A 187 7.55 7.80 4.93
CA GLY A 187 8.00 9.17 4.65
C GLY A 187 9.38 9.45 5.24
N ALA A 188 9.75 10.73 5.29
CA ALA A 188 11.05 11.19 5.79
C ALA A 188 11.37 10.68 7.20
N GLY A 189 12.55 10.06 7.35
CA GLY A 189 13.01 9.47 8.61
C GLY A 189 12.97 7.94 8.65
N SER A 190 12.27 7.28 7.71
CA SER A 190 12.30 5.83 7.58
C SER A 190 13.65 5.34 7.06
N MET A 191 14.04 4.14 7.51
CA MET A 191 15.24 3.44 7.03
C MET A 191 14.97 2.58 5.78
N CYS A 192 13.73 2.55 5.29
CA CYS A 192 13.33 1.78 4.11
C CYS A 192 13.73 2.43 2.78
N GLY A 193 14.10 3.71 2.81
CA GLY A 193 14.68 4.47 1.70
C GLY A 193 15.84 5.34 2.17
N LYS A 194 16.47 6.06 1.23
CA LYS A 194 17.70 6.83 1.50
C LYS A 194 17.45 8.33 1.65
N ALA A 195 16.55 8.89 0.84
CA ALA A 195 16.33 10.34 0.76
C ALA A 195 14.84 10.70 0.59
N LEU A 196 13.97 10.14 1.46
CA LEU A 196 12.54 10.37 1.40
C LEU A 196 12.19 11.83 1.69
N SER A 197 11.23 12.36 0.92
CA SER A 197 10.70 13.70 1.11
C SER A 197 9.82 13.82 2.37
N LYS A 198 9.58 15.06 2.80
CA LYS A 198 8.68 15.36 3.93
C LYS A 198 7.21 15.35 3.54
N GLU A 199 6.91 15.44 2.27
CA GLU A 199 5.57 15.33 1.74
C GLU A 199 5.03 13.91 1.98
N THR A 200 3.73 13.82 2.28
CA THR A 200 3.07 12.54 2.54
C THR A 200 2.21 12.07 1.36
N VAL A 201 2.08 12.90 0.34
CA VAL A 201 1.37 12.62 -0.92
C VAL A 201 2.05 13.34 -2.08
N SER A 202 2.05 12.71 -3.25
CA SER A 202 2.57 13.29 -4.50
C SER A 202 1.73 12.79 -5.69
N THR A 203 2.22 12.94 -6.90
CA THR A 203 1.63 12.36 -8.11
C THR A 203 2.69 11.58 -8.91
N ILE A 204 2.23 10.67 -9.75
CA ILE A 204 3.13 9.95 -10.68
C ILE A 204 3.89 10.94 -11.58
N GLY A 205 3.22 11.99 -12.06
CA GLY A 205 3.86 13.02 -12.88
C GLY A 205 4.96 13.80 -12.16
N GLU A 206 4.81 14.07 -10.87
CA GLU A 206 5.85 14.69 -10.05
C GLU A 206 7.02 13.72 -9.82
N GLN A 207 6.73 12.44 -9.53
CA GLN A 207 7.79 11.44 -9.34
C GLN A 207 8.62 11.23 -10.62
N LYS A 208 8.02 11.25 -11.81
CA LYS A 208 8.75 11.21 -13.08
C LYS A 208 9.72 12.38 -13.28
N LYS A 209 9.46 13.53 -12.64
CA LYS A 209 10.29 14.73 -12.78
C LYS A 209 11.37 14.86 -11.72
N PHE A 210 11.05 14.51 -10.47
CA PHE A 210 11.84 14.88 -9.29
C PHE A 210 12.37 13.69 -8.49
N ASN A 211 11.90 12.47 -8.73
CA ASN A 211 12.47 11.29 -8.10
C ASN A 211 13.87 11.04 -8.68
N TYR A 212 14.87 10.89 -7.82
CA TYR A 212 16.26 10.77 -8.26
C TYR A 212 16.63 9.32 -8.70
N ALA A 213 15.81 8.31 -8.36
CA ALA A 213 16.05 6.89 -8.64
C ALA A 213 15.67 6.47 -10.06
#